data_cf89f178a4b6f2bacd191a414db89ae3
#
_entry.id   cf89f178a4b6f2bacd191a414db89ae3
#
_cell.length_a   1.000
_cell.length_b   1.000
_cell.length_c   1.000
_cell.angle_alpha   90.00
_cell.angle_beta   90.00
_cell.angle_gamma   90.00
#
_symmetry.space_group_name_H-M   'P 1'
#
loop_
_entity.id
_entity.type
_entity.pdbx_description
1 polymer ?
#
loop_
_entity_poly.entity_id
_entity_poly.type
_entity_poly.pdbx_seq_one_letter_code
_entity_poly.pdbx_strand_id
1 'polypeptide(L)'
;LADIKIDNMHGVLGIHQLSDLSATLFTTFVVVVIINGFNLIDGVDGLAAGLGALSSFLFGLLTLFMGQFDIAIISFSLMGSLLAFLKYNFHPARIFMGDSGSLVVGMILSILAINSVKHGLVFEIISFPNKGPLLAIGFLAIPLFDSLRVFLVRIRNGKNPLYPGREHIHHALLDLGLGHKRTSGALYLLSFLL
;
A
#
# COMPACT_ATOMS: atom_id res chain seq x y z
N LEU A 1 21.09 0.90 2.28
CA LEU A 1 19.86 1.29 3.02
C LEU A 1 19.83 2.78 3.40
N ALA A 2 20.99 3.45 3.48
CA ALA A 2 21.06 4.87 3.87
C ALA A 2 20.40 5.84 2.87
N ASP A 3 20.02 5.36 1.70
CA ASP A 3 19.52 6.18 0.59
C ASP A 3 18.01 6.06 0.34
N ILE A 4 17.30 5.26 1.17
CA ILE A 4 15.84 5.04 1.05
C ILE A 4 15.14 6.02 1.99
N LYS A 5 15.05 7.29 1.59
CA LYS A 5 14.26 8.31 2.30
C LYS A 5 13.63 9.30 1.32
N ILE A 6 12.50 9.83 1.72
CA ILE A 6 11.80 10.90 1.00
C ILE A 6 12.44 12.21 1.43
N ASP A 7 13.37 12.69 0.63
CA ASP A 7 14.11 13.96 0.86
C ASP A 7 13.51 15.13 0.07
N ASN A 8 12.64 14.86 -0.90
CA ASN A 8 11.97 15.85 -1.72
C ASN A 8 10.46 15.63 -1.74
N MET A 9 9.68 16.66 -1.43
CA MET A 9 8.21 16.67 -1.46
C MET A 9 7.64 17.07 -2.83
N HIS A 10 8.50 17.31 -3.81
CA HIS A 10 8.12 17.69 -5.18
C HIS A 10 7.12 18.86 -5.28
N GLY A 11 7.19 19.82 -4.36
CA GLY A 11 6.31 20.99 -4.31
C GLY A 11 4.97 20.75 -3.60
N VAL A 12 4.72 19.58 -3.03
CA VAL A 12 3.54 19.34 -2.20
C VAL A 12 3.55 20.31 -1.02
N LEU A 13 2.45 21.04 -0.81
CA LEU A 13 2.33 22.12 0.18
C LEU A 13 3.39 23.23 0.06
N GLY A 14 4.00 23.41 -1.13
CA GLY A 14 5.07 24.37 -1.37
C GLY A 14 6.43 23.95 -0.83
N ILE A 15 6.56 22.72 -0.33
CA ILE A 15 7.81 22.16 0.20
C ILE A 15 8.51 21.35 -0.89
N HIS A 16 9.78 21.67 -1.14
CA HIS A 16 10.62 20.93 -2.08
C HIS A 16 11.58 20.01 -1.34
N GLN A 17 12.62 20.54 -0.74
CA GLN A 17 13.61 19.74 -0.03
C GLN A 17 13.33 19.71 1.48
N LEU A 18 13.49 18.54 2.08
CA LEU A 18 13.42 18.35 3.52
C LEU A 18 14.82 18.32 4.12
N SER A 19 14.97 18.85 5.35
CA SER A 19 16.19 18.61 6.13
C SER A 19 16.35 17.12 6.43
N ASP A 20 17.55 16.66 6.70
CA ASP A 20 17.84 15.24 6.93
C ASP A 20 16.97 14.64 8.07
N LEU A 21 16.80 15.39 9.15
CA LEU A 21 15.93 14.98 10.25
C LEU A 21 14.46 14.90 9.84
N SER A 22 13.96 15.92 9.13
CA SER A 22 12.57 15.95 8.65
C SER A 22 12.30 14.84 7.63
N ALA A 23 13.24 14.58 6.72
CA ALA A 23 13.17 13.48 5.75
C ALA A 23 13.09 12.13 6.44
N THR A 24 13.93 11.91 7.46
CA THR A 24 13.94 10.66 8.23
C THR A 24 12.63 10.46 9.00
N LEU A 25 12.15 11.48 9.71
CA LEU A 25 10.88 11.40 10.46
C LEU A 25 9.69 11.19 9.53
N PHE A 26 9.63 11.91 8.41
CA PHE A 26 8.55 11.77 7.44
C PHE A 26 8.56 10.39 6.77
N THR A 27 9.74 9.90 6.37
CA THR A 27 9.87 8.56 5.79
C THR A 27 9.43 7.48 6.78
N THR A 28 9.88 7.57 8.03
CA THR A 28 9.46 6.65 9.09
C THR A 28 7.95 6.66 9.29
N PHE A 29 7.34 7.84 9.31
CA PHE A 29 5.89 7.99 9.39
C PHE A 29 5.18 7.28 8.21
N VAL A 30 5.63 7.52 6.98
CA VAL A 30 5.05 6.88 5.77
C VAL A 30 5.17 5.36 5.84
N VAL A 31 6.34 4.83 6.22
CA VAL A 31 6.55 3.38 6.39
C VAL A 31 5.59 2.80 7.42
N VAL A 32 5.46 3.42 8.59
CA VAL A 32 4.55 2.97 9.65
C VAL A 32 3.10 2.99 9.18
N VAL A 33 2.68 4.03 8.46
CA VAL A 33 1.31 4.12 7.92
C VAL A 33 1.03 3.01 6.92
N ILE A 34 1.94 2.72 5.99
CA ILE A 34 1.76 1.66 4.99
C ILE A 34 1.73 0.28 5.66
N ILE A 35 2.66 0.00 6.57
CA ILE A 35 2.72 -1.28 7.29
C ILE A 35 1.42 -1.52 8.07
N ASN A 36 0.97 -0.53 8.85
CA ASN A 36 -0.28 -0.64 9.60
C ASN A 36 -1.50 -0.75 8.68
N GLY A 37 -1.53 0.00 7.58
CA GLY A 37 -2.59 -0.07 6.58
C GLY A 37 -2.76 -1.50 6.04
N PHE A 38 -1.66 -2.16 5.69
CA PHE A 38 -1.69 -3.56 5.23
C PHE A 38 -2.06 -4.55 6.35
N ASN A 39 -1.61 -4.34 7.57
CA ASN A 39 -2.00 -5.18 8.70
C ASN A 39 -3.52 -5.08 8.98
N LEU A 40 -4.08 -3.87 8.93
CA LEU A 40 -5.49 -3.63 9.22
C LEU A 40 -6.46 -4.19 8.17
N ILE A 41 -6.04 -4.36 6.91
CA ILE A 41 -6.89 -4.96 5.86
C ILE A 41 -6.83 -6.49 5.83
N ASP A 42 -5.97 -7.14 6.61
CA ASP A 42 -5.88 -8.62 6.68
C ASP A 42 -7.02 -9.27 7.49
N GLY A 43 -8.19 -8.67 7.48
CA GLY A 43 -9.39 -9.16 8.17
C GLY A 43 -10.36 -9.97 7.30
N VAL A 44 -10.11 -10.11 6.00
CA VAL A 44 -10.96 -10.81 5.02
C VAL A 44 -10.13 -11.74 4.15
N ASP A 45 -10.65 -12.96 3.94
CA ASP A 45 -10.00 -13.98 3.12
C ASP A 45 -9.53 -13.42 1.77
N GLY A 46 -8.24 -13.54 1.50
CA GLY A 46 -7.59 -13.12 0.27
C GLY A 46 -7.35 -11.63 0.12
N LEU A 47 -7.97 -10.76 0.94
CA LEU A 47 -7.96 -9.31 0.69
C LEU A 47 -6.55 -8.72 0.71
N ALA A 48 -5.80 -8.88 1.80
CA ALA A 48 -4.45 -8.33 1.92
C ALA A 48 -3.48 -8.95 0.89
N ALA A 49 -3.57 -10.28 0.68
CA ALA A 49 -2.73 -10.97 -0.29
C ALA A 49 -3.00 -10.48 -1.73
N GLY A 50 -4.26 -10.33 -2.12
CA GLY A 50 -4.61 -9.89 -3.47
C GLY A 50 -4.30 -8.43 -3.73
N LEU A 51 -4.59 -7.52 -2.79
CA LEU A 51 -4.20 -6.12 -2.90
C LEU A 51 -2.67 -5.96 -2.91
N GLY A 52 -1.96 -6.71 -2.07
CA GLY A 52 -0.50 -6.74 -2.08
C GLY A 52 0.07 -7.23 -3.40
N ALA A 53 -0.51 -8.30 -3.99
CA ALA A 53 -0.09 -8.80 -5.30
C ALA A 53 -0.34 -7.77 -6.41
N LEU A 54 -1.50 -7.11 -6.42
CA LEU A 54 -1.84 -6.06 -7.38
C LEU A 54 -0.90 -4.86 -7.26
N SER A 55 -0.68 -4.35 -6.04
CA SER A 55 0.25 -3.24 -5.81
C SER A 55 1.67 -3.60 -6.23
N SER A 56 2.13 -4.81 -5.88
CA SER A 56 3.46 -5.30 -6.30
C SER A 56 3.58 -5.41 -7.82
N PHE A 57 2.53 -5.85 -8.52
CA PHE A 57 2.50 -5.88 -9.98
C PHE A 57 2.65 -4.48 -10.58
N LEU A 58 1.88 -3.50 -10.07
CA LEU A 58 1.91 -2.13 -10.56
C LEU A 58 3.27 -1.46 -10.31
N PHE A 59 3.84 -1.63 -9.09
CA PHE A 59 5.20 -1.18 -8.81
C PHE A 59 6.25 -1.89 -9.67
N GLY A 60 6.07 -3.20 -9.92
CA GLY A 60 6.96 -3.97 -10.78
C GLY A 60 6.96 -3.47 -12.22
N LEU A 61 5.80 -3.19 -12.80
CA LEU A 61 5.69 -2.58 -14.11
C LEU A 61 6.32 -1.18 -14.14
N LEU A 62 6.01 -0.35 -13.17
CA LEU A 62 6.55 1.00 -13.06
C LEU A 62 8.08 0.97 -13.06
N THR A 63 8.70 0.20 -12.17
CA THR A 63 10.15 0.13 -12.01
C THR A 63 10.84 -0.56 -13.19
N LEU A 64 10.17 -1.54 -13.82
CA LEU A 64 10.64 -2.17 -15.05
C LEU A 64 10.74 -1.14 -16.20
N PHE A 65 9.69 -0.34 -16.39
CA PHE A 65 9.69 0.73 -17.39
C PHE A 65 10.69 1.84 -17.08
N MET A 66 11.03 2.05 -15.82
CA MET A 66 12.07 2.98 -15.39
C MET A 66 13.50 2.41 -15.53
N GLY A 67 13.66 1.18 -15.99
CA GLY A 67 14.96 0.50 -16.09
C GLY A 67 15.55 0.08 -14.74
N GLN A 68 14.79 0.12 -13.65
CA GLN A 68 15.20 -0.28 -12.30
C GLN A 68 14.96 -1.78 -12.10
N PHE A 69 15.76 -2.60 -12.77
CA PHE A 69 15.54 -4.05 -12.81
C PHE A 69 15.66 -4.74 -11.45
N ASP A 70 16.50 -4.26 -10.56
CA ASP A 70 16.67 -4.75 -9.18
C ASP A 70 15.37 -4.59 -8.36
N ILE A 71 14.75 -3.42 -8.42
CA ILE A 71 13.48 -3.14 -7.74
C ILE A 71 12.32 -3.90 -8.41
N ALA A 72 12.32 -3.98 -9.74
CA ALA A 72 11.32 -4.76 -10.48
C ALA A 72 11.35 -6.24 -10.09
N ILE A 73 12.54 -6.83 -9.93
CA ILE A 73 12.71 -8.23 -9.47
C ILE A 73 12.10 -8.40 -8.07
N ILE A 74 12.37 -7.50 -7.14
CA ILE A 74 11.78 -7.54 -5.78
C ILE A 74 10.24 -7.47 -5.87
N SER A 75 9.73 -6.55 -6.68
CA SER A 75 8.29 -6.34 -6.86
C SER A 75 7.59 -7.58 -7.42
N PHE A 76 8.12 -8.15 -8.51
CA PHE A 76 7.54 -9.35 -9.13
C PHE A 76 7.74 -10.61 -8.28
N SER A 77 8.81 -10.70 -7.49
CA SER A 77 9.02 -11.79 -6.52
C SER A 77 7.96 -11.73 -5.40
N LEU A 78 7.68 -10.55 -4.87
CA LEU A 78 6.60 -10.37 -3.90
C LEU A 78 5.24 -10.71 -4.51
N MET A 79 4.94 -10.24 -5.72
CA MET A 79 3.72 -10.58 -6.45
C MET A 79 3.56 -12.10 -6.60
N GLY A 80 4.59 -12.80 -7.08
CA GLY A 80 4.55 -14.25 -7.28
C GLY A 80 4.32 -15.02 -5.98
N SER A 81 4.99 -14.59 -4.89
CA SER A 81 4.81 -15.17 -3.55
C SER A 81 3.37 -14.98 -3.04
N LEU A 82 2.81 -13.78 -3.21
CA LEU A 82 1.43 -13.47 -2.78
C LEU A 82 0.40 -14.20 -3.64
N LEU A 83 0.60 -14.37 -4.94
CA LEU A 83 -0.27 -15.17 -5.80
C LEU A 83 -0.25 -16.65 -5.41
N ALA A 84 0.91 -17.20 -5.08
CA ALA A 84 1.03 -18.57 -4.59
C ALA A 84 0.33 -18.74 -3.22
N PHE A 85 0.49 -17.78 -2.31
CA PHE A 85 -0.19 -17.75 -1.03
C PHE A 85 -1.71 -17.61 -1.21
N LEU A 86 -2.18 -16.76 -2.11
CA LEU A 86 -3.58 -16.49 -2.40
C LEU A 86 -4.34 -17.75 -2.81
N LYS A 87 -3.69 -18.72 -3.45
CA LYS A 87 -4.27 -20.02 -3.78
C LYS A 87 -4.87 -20.73 -2.55
N TYR A 88 -4.28 -20.53 -1.38
CA TYR A 88 -4.70 -21.15 -0.13
C TYR A 88 -5.41 -20.18 0.82
N ASN A 89 -5.19 -18.89 0.65
CA ASN A 89 -5.78 -17.82 1.47
C ASN A 89 -7.09 -17.27 0.88
N PHE A 90 -7.40 -17.53 -0.43
CA PHE A 90 -8.67 -17.11 -1.00
C PHE A 90 -9.85 -17.91 -0.41
N HIS A 91 -11.01 -17.25 -0.32
CA HIS A 91 -12.17 -17.80 0.37
C HIS A 91 -12.69 -19.13 -0.24
N PRO A 92 -12.94 -20.18 0.55
CA PRO A 92 -12.72 -20.28 2.00
C PRO A 92 -11.22 -20.48 2.33
N ALA A 93 -10.66 -19.60 3.15
CA ALA A 93 -9.24 -19.62 3.45
C ALA A 93 -8.84 -20.88 4.24
N ARG A 94 -7.74 -21.50 3.81
CA ARG A 94 -7.11 -22.65 4.49
C ARG A 94 -5.92 -22.24 5.34
N ILE A 95 -5.31 -21.09 5.00
CA ILE A 95 -4.19 -20.49 5.72
C ILE A 95 -4.45 -19.00 5.87
N PHE A 96 -3.93 -18.38 6.92
CA PHE A 96 -4.05 -16.96 7.20
C PHE A 96 -2.68 -16.30 7.16
N MET A 97 -2.63 -15.03 6.74
CA MET A 97 -1.38 -14.28 6.62
C MET A 97 -0.83 -13.92 8.01
N GLY A 98 -1.69 -13.42 8.88
CA GLY A 98 -1.35 -12.96 10.22
C GLY A 98 -0.41 -11.76 10.22
N ASP A 99 -0.12 -11.24 11.42
CA ASP A 99 0.69 -10.03 11.58
C ASP A 99 2.09 -10.18 10.97
N SER A 100 2.73 -11.33 11.13
CA SER A 100 4.06 -11.55 10.57
C SER A 100 4.10 -11.40 9.05
N GLY A 101 3.09 -11.92 8.36
CA GLY A 101 2.99 -11.82 6.89
C GLY A 101 2.61 -10.42 6.45
N SER A 102 1.55 -9.84 7.02
CA SER A 102 1.04 -8.53 6.63
C SER A 102 2.04 -7.40 6.92
N LEU A 103 2.78 -7.46 8.02
CA LEU A 103 3.84 -6.49 8.35
C LEU A 103 5.01 -6.58 7.36
N VAL A 104 5.43 -7.80 6.97
CA VAL A 104 6.50 -7.99 5.97
C VAL A 104 6.06 -7.48 4.60
N VAL A 105 4.85 -7.81 4.17
CA VAL A 105 4.28 -7.30 2.90
C VAL A 105 4.21 -5.77 2.93
N GLY A 106 3.68 -5.17 4.00
CA GLY A 106 3.60 -3.74 4.18
C GLY A 106 4.99 -3.07 4.16
N MET A 107 6.01 -3.70 4.77
CA MET A 107 7.38 -3.18 4.74
C MET A 107 7.96 -3.18 3.33
N ILE A 108 7.83 -4.27 2.57
CA ILE A 108 8.34 -4.32 1.19
C ILE A 108 7.61 -3.29 0.32
N LEU A 109 6.28 -3.21 0.42
CA LEU A 109 5.49 -2.23 -0.32
C LEU A 109 5.83 -0.79 0.04
N SER A 110 6.20 -0.50 1.29
CA SER A 110 6.66 0.82 1.69
C SER A 110 7.99 1.20 1.02
N ILE A 111 8.92 0.25 0.88
CA ILE A 111 10.18 0.45 0.15
C ILE A 111 9.89 0.76 -1.33
N LEU A 112 8.99 -0.01 -1.97
CA LEU A 112 8.60 0.22 -3.36
C LEU A 112 7.93 1.59 -3.56
N ALA A 113 7.06 1.99 -2.63
CA ALA A 113 6.42 3.29 -2.64
C ALA A 113 7.43 4.44 -2.50
N ILE A 114 8.36 4.36 -1.55
CA ILE A 114 9.41 5.37 -1.35
C ILE A 114 10.29 5.47 -2.59
N ASN A 115 10.67 4.34 -3.19
CA ASN A 115 11.44 4.32 -4.44
C ASN A 115 10.70 5.07 -5.56
N SER A 116 9.39 4.84 -5.70
CA SER A 116 8.56 5.53 -6.70
C SER A 116 8.44 7.03 -6.44
N VAL A 117 8.35 7.45 -5.17
CA VAL A 117 8.35 8.87 -4.79
C VAL A 117 9.67 9.53 -5.16
N LYS A 118 10.78 8.86 -4.90
CA LYS A 118 12.12 9.41 -5.11
C LYS A 118 12.46 9.61 -6.59
N HIS A 119 12.10 8.67 -7.45
CA HIS A 119 12.52 8.68 -8.85
C HIS A 119 11.48 9.26 -9.81
N GLY A 120 10.20 9.34 -9.40
CA GLY A 120 9.12 9.81 -10.28
C GLY A 120 8.90 8.92 -11.50
N LEU A 121 8.11 9.40 -12.46
CA LEU A 121 7.96 8.80 -13.79
C LEU A 121 8.79 9.60 -14.79
N VAL A 122 9.91 9.05 -15.21
CA VAL A 122 10.70 9.60 -16.32
C VAL A 122 10.75 8.54 -17.42
N PHE A 123 9.90 8.70 -18.43
CA PHE A 123 10.00 7.94 -19.68
C PHE A 123 10.65 8.84 -20.74
N GLU A 124 11.39 8.27 -21.67
CA GLU A 124 11.99 9.01 -22.80
C GLU A 124 10.94 9.78 -23.64
N ILE A 125 9.69 9.26 -23.70
CA ILE A 125 8.60 9.82 -24.51
C ILE A 125 7.62 10.63 -23.64
N ILE A 126 7.41 10.26 -22.38
CA ILE A 126 6.45 10.90 -21.47
C ILE A 126 7.13 11.11 -20.11
N SER A 127 7.40 12.36 -19.76
CA SER A 127 7.99 12.72 -18.49
C SER A 127 6.93 13.28 -17.54
N PHE A 128 6.69 12.60 -16.43
CA PHE A 128 5.91 13.10 -15.30
C PHE A 128 6.79 13.21 -14.05
N PRO A 129 7.76 14.13 -14.02
CA PRO A 129 8.83 14.15 -13.02
C PRO A 129 8.33 14.25 -11.56
N ASN A 130 7.12 14.75 -11.34
CA ASN A 130 6.59 14.98 -9.99
C ASN A 130 5.38 14.08 -9.66
N LYS A 131 5.17 12.99 -10.38
CA LYS A 131 4.00 12.11 -10.18
C LYS A 131 4.28 10.87 -9.33
N GLY A 132 5.51 10.65 -8.89
CA GLY A 132 5.87 9.51 -8.03
C GLY A 132 4.99 9.39 -6.77
N PRO A 133 4.78 10.47 -5.99
CA PRO A 133 3.88 10.42 -4.84
C PRO A 133 2.45 10.02 -5.18
N LEU A 134 1.90 10.54 -6.29
CA LEU A 134 0.54 10.24 -6.74
C LEU A 134 0.39 8.76 -7.10
N LEU A 135 1.38 8.19 -7.80
CA LEU A 135 1.38 6.77 -8.15
C LEU A 135 1.51 5.86 -6.92
N ALA A 136 2.40 6.21 -6.00
CA ALA A 136 2.56 5.45 -4.76
C ALA A 136 1.26 5.43 -3.95
N ILE A 137 0.57 6.58 -3.84
CA ILE A 137 -0.74 6.68 -3.19
C ILE A 137 -1.81 5.90 -3.97
N GLY A 138 -1.83 5.98 -5.30
CA GLY A 138 -2.78 5.26 -6.15
C GLY A 138 -2.63 3.75 -6.01
N PHE A 139 -1.41 3.22 -6.10
CA PHE A 139 -1.14 1.78 -5.99
C PHE A 139 -1.42 1.20 -4.60
N LEU A 140 -1.45 2.04 -3.57
CA LEU A 140 -1.76 1.69 -2.18
C LEU A 140 -3.07 2.33 -1.70
N ALA A 141 -3.94 2.77 -2.63
CA ALA A 141 -5.10 3.58 -2.32
C ALA A 141 -6.01 2.91 -1.27
N ILE A 142 -6.38 1.63 -1.47
CA ILE A 142 -7.33 0.96 -0.58
C ILE A 142 -6.82 0.90 0.88
N PRO A 143 -5.61 0.34 1.17
CA PRO A 143 -5.13 0.29 2.55
C PRO A 143 -4.92 1.69 3.17
N LEU A 144 -4.45 2.66 2.39
CA LEU A 144 -4.19 4.01 2.90
C LEU A 144 -5.47 4.78 3.20
N PHE A 145 -6.42 4.81 2.24
CA PHE A 145 -7.68 5.54 2.43
C PHE A 145 -8.59 4.89 3.48
N ASP A 146 -8.61 3.56 3.58
CA ASP A 146 -9.38 2.89 4.63
C ASP A 146 -8.82 3.22 6.01
N SER A 147 -7.51 3.14 6.19
CA SER A 147 -6.85 3.50 7.45
C SER A 147 -7.07 4.96 7.83
N LEU A 148 -6.93 5.88 6.87
CA LEU A 148 -7.18 7.31 7.07
C LEU A 148 -8.65 7.57 7.45
N ARG A 149 -9.60 6.95 6.74
CA ARG A 149 -11.01 7.05 7.02
C ARG A 149 -11.34 6.62 8.45
N VAL A 150 -10.85 5.43 8.85
CA VAL A 150 -11.09 4.90 10.21
C VAL A 150 -10.50 5.83 11.27
N PHE A 151 -9.27 6.31 11.04
CA PHE A 151 -8.60 7.26 11.93
C PHE A 151 -9.44 8.53 12.13
N LEU A 152 -9.90 9.16 11.04
CA LEU A 152 -10.72 10.38 11.07
C LEU A 152 -12.08 10.15 11.75
N VAL A 153 -12.75 9.05 11.43
CA VAL A 153 -14.05 8.69 12.05
C VAL A 153 -13.91 8.51 13.56
N ARG A 154 -12.83 7.89 14.02
CA ARG A 154 -12.59 7.70 15.46
C ARG A 154 -12.32 9.00 16.18
N ILE A 155 -11.47 9.86 15.63
CA ILE A 155 -11.22 11.20 16.20
C ILE A 155 -12.53 11.98 16.29
N ARG A 156 -13.34 12.00 15.21
CA ARG A 156 -14.61 12.70 15.21
C ARG A 156 -15.59 12.20 16.29
N ASN A 157 -15.53 10.90 16.60
CA ASN A 157 -16.38 10.27 17.62
C ASN A 157 -15.76 10.29 19.03
N GLY A 158 -14.65 11.01 19.24
CA GLY A 158 -13.96 11.09 20.53
C GLY A 158 -13.31 9.76 20.98
N LYS A 159 -13.12 8.81 20.06
CA LYS A 159 -12.50 7.52 20.33
C LYS A 159 -11.00 7.59 20.09
N ASN A 160 -10.24 6.74 20.79
CA ASN A 160 -8.81 6.61 20.53
C ASN A 160 -8.59 6.02 19.11
N PRO A 161 -7.89 6.75 18.21
CA PRO A 161 -7.71 6.32 16.82
C PRO A 161 -6.84 5.05 16.66
N LEU A 162 -6.03 4.72 17.66
CA LEU A 162 -5.14 3.55 17.65
C LEU A 162 -5.78 2.27 18.22
N TYR A 163 -7.00 2.34 18.74
CA TYR A 163 -7.66 1.16 19.29
C TYR A 163 -8.14 0.22 18.17
N PRO A 164 -8.10 -1.10 18.35
CA PRO A 164 -8.67 -2.03 17.38
C PRO A 164 -10.19 -1.85 17.27
N GLY A 165 -10.76 -2.00 16.06
CA GLY A 165 -12.20 -1.86 15.84
C GLY A 165 -12.64 -2.38 14.48
N ARG A 166 -13.97 -2.43 14.28
CA ARG A 166 -14.62 -3.01 13.09
C ARG A 166 -15.10 -1.94 12.09
N GLU A 167 -14.50 -0.75 12.12
CA GLU A 167 -14.93 0.37 11.27
C GLU A 167 -14.30 0.34 9.85
N HIS A 168 -13.50 -0.67 9.51
CA HIS A 168 -12.86 -0.82 8.19
C HIS A 168 -13.86 -1.09 7.07
N ILE A 169 -13.54 -0.66 5.82
CA ILE A 169 -14.42 -0.77 4.66
C ILE A 169 -14.82 -2.22 4.38
N HIS A 170 -13.92 -3.18 4.58
CA HIS A 170 -14.21 -4.59 4.38
C HIS A 170 -15.26 -5.12 5.36
N HIS A 171 -15.27 -4.64 6.62
CA HIS A 171 -16.32 -4.99 7.57
C HIS A 171 -17.66 -4.38 7.15
N ALA A 172 -17.68 -3.11 6.71
CA ALA A 172 -18.89 -2.48 6.22
C ALA A 172 -19.49 -3.23 5.01
N LEU A 173 -18.66 -3.72 4.10
CA LEU A 173 -19.11 -4.51 2.96
C LEU A 173 -19.65 -5.89 3.36
N LEU A 174 -19.03 -6.54 4.36
CA LEU A 174 -19.55 -7.80 4.93
C LEU A 174 -20.89 -7.58 5.64
N ASP A 175 -21.02 -6.49 6.40
CA ASP A 175 -22.28 -6.14 7.12
C ASP A 175 -23.41 -5.80 6.13
N LEU A 176 -23.10 -5.33 4.91
CA LEU A 176 -24.05 -5.17 3.81
C LEU A 176 -24.44 -6.49 3.13
N GLY A 177 -23.94 -7.63 3.62
CA GLY A 177 -24.25 -8.97 3.09
C GLY A 177 -23.38 -9.41 1.92
N LEU A 178 -22.32 -8.68 1.56
CA LEU A 178 -21.33 -9.18 0.62
C LEU A 178 -20.48 -10.26 1.32
N GLY A 179 -20.45 -11.49 0.79
CA GLY A 179 -19.54 -12.51 1.30
C GLY A 179 -18.07 -12.18 0.98
N HIS A 180 -17.11 -12.83 1.66
CA HIS A 180 -15.68 -12.60 1.53
C HIS A 180 -15.18 -12.47 0.08
N LYS A 181 -15.59 -13.39 -0.83
CA LYS A 181 -15.21 -13.35 -2.26
C LYS A 181 -15.62 -12.06 -2.97
N ARG A 182 -16.87 -11.62 -2.74
CA ARG A 182 -17.36 -10.40 -3.39
C ARG A 182 -16.72 -9.16 -2.81
N THR A 183 -16.47 -9.13 -1.51
CA THR A 183 -15.77 -8.04 -0.84
C THR A 183 -14.35 -7.89 -1.37
N SER A 184 -13.56 -8.98 -1.39
CA SER A 184 -12.19 -8.93 -1.92
C SER A 184 -12.19 -8.57 -3.41
N GLY A 185 -13.04 -9.18 -4.24
CA GLY A 185 -13.14 -8.90 -5.66
C GLY A 185 -13.53 -7.44 -5.96
N ALA A 186 -14.48 -6.87 -5.22
CA ALA A 186 -14.88 -5.48 -5.37
C ALA A 186 -13.72 -4.51 -5.03
N LEU A 187 -12.98 -4.79 -3.96
CA LEU A 187 -11.84 -3.96 -3.56
C LEU A 187 -10.64 -4.12 -4.51
N TYR A 188 -10.42 -5.30 -5.10
CA TYR A 188 -9.41 -5.46 -6.16
C TYR A 188 -9.77 -4.63 -7.40
N LEU A 189 -11.04 -4.71 -7.84
CA LEU A 189 -11.50 -3.93 -8.99
C LEU A 189 -11.36 -2.42 -8.73
N LEU A 190 -11.75 -1.96 -7.55
CA LEU A 190 -11.62 -0.56 -7.16
C LEU A 190 -10.15 -0.12 -7.13
N SER A 191 -9.25 -0.94 -6.59
CA SER A 191 -7.82 -0.66 -6.55
C SER A 191 -7.18 -0.64 -7.94
N PHE A 192 -7.71 -1.41 -8.88
CA PHE A 192 -7.22 -1.43 -10.27
C PHE A 192 -7.70 -0.22 -11.09
N LEU A 193 -8.86 0.34 -10.73
CA LEU A 193 -9.46 1.49 -11.44
C LEU A 193 -8.96 2.85 -10.94
N LEU A 194 -8.33 2.90 -9.75
CA LEU A 194 -7.74 4.11 -9.17
C LEU A 194 -6.32 4.34 -9.65
#